data_014c4effe77b711abe89be412ef35153
#
_entry.id   014c4effe77b711abe89be412ef35153
#
_cell.length_a   1.000
_cell.length_b   1.000
_cell.length_c   1.000
_cell.angle_alpha   90.00
_cell.angle_beta   90.00
_cell.angle_gamma   90.00
#
_symmetry.space_group_name_H-M   'P 1'
#
loop_
_entity.id
_entity.type
_entity.pdbx_description
1 polymer ?
#
loop_
_entity_poly.entity_id
_entity_poly.type
_entity_poly.pdbx_seq_one_letter_code
_entity_poly.pdbx_strand_id
1 'polypeptide(L)'
;MLKNKKGFTLIELLATIVILGIIMIVAVPNVTGIIYRNRANTYVEDAKKMVTLADYAIRGSNNKITRPADGHCIAFSLHYLDNAEFEEPPNGGDYQKNDSFVVVKKEGTKLVYYAQIVELYKSTYRGISFTTSSSLNQEGAANVLVDNFESVDMTGLPSATGDVLNYVKNFEPAFTCTFDAVYGE
;
A
#
# COMPACT_ATOMS: atom_id res chain seq x y z
N MET A 1 29.24 55.96 -12.26
CA MET A 1 30.01 54.79 -11.74
C MET A 1 29.56 53.56 -12.51
N LEU A 2 30.37 53.08 -13.45
CA LEU A 2 30.09 51.84 -14.21
C LEU A 2 30.46 50.65 -13.33
N LYS A 3 29.44 49.88 -12.91
CA LYS A 3 29.61 48.67 -12.12
C LYS A 3 30.23 47.59 -13.01
N ASN A 4 31.47 47.21 -12.73
CA ASN A 4 32.23 46.21 -13.48
C ASN A 4 31.50 44.86 -13.40
N LYS A 5 30.82 44.47 -14.46
CA LYS A 5 30.17 43.14 -14.55
C LYS A 5 31.26 42.13 -14.96
N LYS A 6 31.77 41.38 -14.01
CA LYS A 6 32.64 40.25 -14.30
C LYS A 6 31.78 39.18 -14.94
N GLY A 7 32.05 38.84 -16.19
CA GLY A 7 31.43 37.70 -16.88
C GLY A 7 32.19 36.42 -16.55
N PHE A 8 31.51 35.31 -16.61
CA PHE A 8 32.14 33.98 -16.48
C PHE A 8 33.05 33.69 -17.66
N THR A 9 34.18 33.10 -17.39
CA THR A 9 35.12 32.65 -18.43
C THR A 9 34.64 31.31 -19.00
N LEU A 10 35.00 31.03 -20.25
CA LEU A 10 34.62 29.77 -20.94
C LEU A 10 35.17 28.54 -20.18
N ILE A 11 36.34 28.67 -19.57
CA ILE A 11 36.95 27.59 -18.78
C ILE A 11 36.20 27.33 -17.46
N GLU A 12 35.68 28.37 -16.80
CA GLU A 12 34.86 28.22 -15.60
C GLU A 12 33.55 27.49 -15.91
N LEU A 13 32.92 27.84 -17.06
CA LEU A 13 31.72 27.12 -17.50
C LEU A 13 32.02 25.68 -17.82
N LEU A 14 33.10 25.39 -18.54
CA LEU A 14 33.51 24.04 -18.88
C LEU A 14 33.79 23.20 -17.60
N ALA A 15 34.52 23.79 -16.64
CA ALA A 15 34.79 23.10 -15.38
C ALA A 15 33.52 22.76 -14.60
N THR A 16 32.55 23.69 -14.55
CA THR A 16 31.28 23.46 -13.82
C THR A 16 30.47 22.32 -14.45
N ILE A 17 30.34 22.26 -15.77
CA ILE A 17 29.58 21.19 -16.43
C ILE A 17 30.24 19.81 -16.27
N VAL A 18 31.58 19.74 -16.27
CA VAL A 18 32.32 18.50 -16.03
C VAL A 18 32.08 18.00 -14.60
N ILE A 19 32.19 18.90 -13.60
CA ILE A 19 31.95 18.54 -12.20
C ILE A 19 30.49 18.09 -12.01
N LEU A 20 29.52 18.81 -12.57
CA LEU A 20 28.10 18.43 -12.53
C LEU A 20 27.88 17.05 -13.17
N GLY A 21 28.52 16.76 -14.30
CA GLY A 21 28.43 15.45 -14.96
C GLY A 21 28.92 14.31 -14.06
N ILE A 22 30.06 14.50 -13.38
CA ILE A 22 30.61 13.49 -12.47
C ILE A 22 29.67 13.26 -11.27
N ILE A 23 29.12 14.34 -10.68
CA ILE A 23 28.20 14.24 -9.55
C ILE A 23 26.93 13.51 -9.97
N MET A 24 26.38 13.78 -11.16
CA MET A 24 25.17 13.11 -11.66
C MET A 24 25.35 11.58 -11.79
N ILE A 25 26.50 11.11 -12.24
CA ILE A 25 26.77 9.68 -12.39
C ILE A 25 26.64 8.92 -11.05
N VAL A 26 27.04 9.55 -9.95
CA VAL A 26 26.97 8.93 -8.60
C VAL A 26 25.62 9.18 -7.91
N ALA A 27 25.03 10.35 -8.10
CA ALA A 27 23.82 10.76 -7.38
C ALA A 27 22.56 10.07 -7.89
N VAL A 28 22.40 9.91 -9.22
CA VAL A 28 21.16 9.39 -9.81
C VAL A 28 20.78 7.99 -9.32
N PRO A 29 21.68 6.97 -9.33
CA PRO A 29 21.29 5.63 -8.89
C PRO A 29 20.92 5.56 -7.40
N ASN A 30 21.53 6.39 -6.56
CA ASN A 30 21.22 6.44 -5.14
C ASN A 30 19.84 7.05 -4.85
N VAL A 31 19.47 8.09 -5.58
CA VAL A 31 18.17 8.77 -5.42
C VAL A 31 17.00 7.85 -5.81
N THR A 32 17.13 7.08 -6.90
CA THR A 32 16.08 6.14 -7.32
C THR A 32 15.81 5.07 -6.28
N GLY A 33 16.83 4.53 -5.64
CA GLY A 33 16.68 3.55 -4.56
C GLY A 33 15.97 4.12 -3.32
N ILE A 34 16.25 5.38 -2.98
CA ILE A 34 15.60 6.07 -1.86
C ILE A 34 14.11 6.32 -2.18
N ILE A 35 13.79 6.76 -3.38
CA ILE A 35 12.40 6.99 -3.81
C ILE A 35 11.60 5.68 -3.75
N TYR A 36 12.16 4.58 -4.25
CA TYR A 36 11.52 3.27 -4.21
C TYR A 36 11.21 2.83 -2.78
N ARG A 37 12.19 2.94 -1.86
CA ARG A 37 11.99 2.62 -0.44
C ARG A 37 10.95 3.51 0.22
N ASN A 38 10.96 4.80 -0.05
CA ASN A 38 9.98 5.73 0.51
C ASN A 38 8.57 5.37 0.06
N ARG A 39 8.36 5.05 -1.21
CA ARG A 39 7.07 4.59 -1.74
C ARG A 39 6.62 3.29 -1.07
N ALA A 40 7.51 2.30 -0.96
CA ALA A 40 7.22 1.04 -0.28
C ALA A 40 6.82 1.27 1.18
N ASN A 41 7.55 2.14 1.89
CA ASN A 41 7.24 2.49 3.27
C ASN A 41 5.87 3.18 3.41
N THR A 42 5.51 4.08 2.49
CA THR A 42 4.19 4.73 2.49
C THR A 42 3.08 3.70 2.36
N TYR A 43 3.17 2.76 1.42
CA TYR A 43 2.18 1.68 1.32
C TYR A 43 2.08 0.85 2.59
N VAL A 44 3.21 0.53 3.23
CA VAL A 44 3.24 -0.23 4.49
C VAL A 44 2.55 0.54 5.61
N GLU A 45 2.81 1.84 5.74
CA GLU A 45 2.17 2.67 6.77
C GLU A 45 0.66 2.81 6.51
N ASP A 46 0.24 2.96 5.26
CA ASP A 46 -1.18 3.01 4.89
C ASP A 46 -1.87 1.66 5.15
N ALA A 47 -1.23 0.54 4.83
CA ALA A 47 -1.76 -0.78 5.16
C ALA A 47 -1.89 -1.00 6.67
N LYS A 48 -0.92 -0.55 7.48
CA LYS A 48 -1.02 -0.56 8.96
C LYS A 48 -2.16 0.33 9.46
N LYS A 49 -2.35 1.48 8.83
CA LYS A 49 -3.46 2.39 9.14
C LYS A 49 -4.79 1.70 8.89
N MET A 50 -4.95 1.00 7.74
CA MET A 50 -6.14 0.19 7.47
C MET A 50 -6.38 -0.86 8.55
N VAL A 51 -5.35 -1.60 8.95
CA VAL A 51 -5.44 -2.61 10.04
C VAL A 51 -5.89 -1.98 11.35
N THR A 52 -5.34 -0.80 11.69
CA THR A 52 -5.71 -0.07 12.90
C THR A 52 -7.17 0.38 12.86
N LEU A 53 -7.63 0.89 11.71
CA LEU A 53 -9.02 1.29 11.53
C LEU A 53 -9.99 0.11 11.63
N ALA A 54 -9.61 -1.06 11.06
CA ALA A 54 -10.40 -2.29 11.19
C ALA A 54 -10.48 -2.76 12.65
N ASP A 55 -9.37 -2.68 13.41
CA ASP A 55 -9.37 -3.00 14.84
C ASP A 55 -10.27 -2.05 15.63
N TYR A 56 -10.22 -0.75 15.34
CA TYR A 56 -11.12 0.24 15.95
C TYR A 56 -12.58 -0.01 15.58
N ALA A 57 -12.87 -0.37 14.34
CA ALA A 57 -14.22 -0.71 13.91
C ALA A 57 -14.78 -1.89 14.71
N ILE A 58 -13.99 -2.94 14.93
CA ILE A 58 -14.38 -4.11 15.71
C ILE A 58 -14.59 -3.77 17.20
N ARG A 59 -13.70 -2.95 17.78
CA ARG A 59 -13.73 -2.61 19.22
C ARG A 59 -14.74 -1.53 19.55
N GLY A 60 -14.92 -0.57 18.64
CA GLY A 60 -15.75 0.63 18.85
C GLY A 60 -17.19 0.53 18.38
N SER A 61 -17.59 -0.58 17.75
CA SER A 61 -18.85 -0.66 16.99
C SER A 61 -20.12 -0.77 17.83
N ASN A 62 -20.08 -0.72 19.15
CA ASN A 62 -21.27 -0.89 20.00
C ASN A 62 -22.18 -2.04 19.52
N ASN A 63 -21.59 -3.21 19.22
CA ASN A 63 -22.26 -4.40 18.70
C ASN A 63 -22.79 -4.31 17.24
N LYS A 64 -22.43 -3.29 16.47
CA LYS A 64 -22.79 -3.22 15.05
C LYS A 64 -21.94 -4.17 14.18
N ILE A 65 -20.72 -4.45 14.63
CA ILE A 65 -19.80 -5.40 13.97
C ILE A 65 -19.64 -6.62 14.86
N THR A 66 -20.08 -7.75 14.36
CA THR A 66 -19.92 -9.05 15.05
C THR A 66 -18.50 -9.52 14.89
N ARG A 67 -17.85 -9.90 16.01
CA ARG A 67 -16.54 -10.53 15.94
C ARG A 67 -16.67 -11.89 15.24
N PRO A 68 -15.69 -12.29 14.41
CA PRO A 68 -15.75 -13.59 13.74
C PRO A 68 -15.75 -14.74 14.76
N ALA A 69 -16.43 -15.85 14.41
CA ALA A 69 -16.33 -17.09 15.15
C ALA A 69 -14.90 -17.66 15.07
N ASP A 70 -14.55 -18.61 15.92
CA ASP A 70 -13.22 -19.22 15.88
C ASP A 70 -12.99 -19.95 14.55
N GLY A 71 -11.87 -19.68 13.90
CA GLY A 71 -11.53 -20.14 12.55
C GLY A 71 -12.23 -19.37 11.42
N HIS A 72 -13.12 -18.41 11.73
CA HIS A 72 -13.85 -17.59 10.77
C HIS A 72 -13.20 -16.22 10.59
N CYS A 73 -13.63 -15.51 9.54
CA CYS A 73 -13.14 -14.19 9.17
C CYS A 73 -14.26 -13.16 8.99
N ILE A 74 -13.88 -11.91 9.11
CA ILE A 74 -14.61 -10.77 8.57
C ILE A 74 -13.68 -9.95 7.69
N ALA A 75 -14.22 -9.25 6.70
CA ALA A 75 -13.44 -8.37 5.84
C ALA A 75 -13.99 -6.94 5.85
N PHE A 76 -13.08 -5.99 5.68
CA PHE A 76 -13.37 -4.57 5.55
C PHE A 76 -12.68 -4.04 4.30
N SER A 77 -13.44 -3.48 3.35
CA SER A 77 -12.83 -2.76 2.23
C SER A 77 -12.29 -1.40 2.69
N LEU A 78 -11.37 -0.84 1.93
CA LEU A 78 -10.90 0.53 2.16
C LEU A 78 -12.06 1.52 2.01
N HIS A 79 -13.04 1.24 1.15
CA HIS A 79 -14.24 2.07 1.03
C HIS A 79 -15.00 2.20 2.35
N TYR A 80 -15.10 1.11 3.12
CA TYR A 80 -15.72 1.12 4.44
C TYR A 80 -14.85 1.82 5.50
N LEU A 81 -13.53 1.65 5.41
CA LEU A 81 -12.57 2.18 6.38
C LEU A 81 -12.18 3.64 6.12
N ASP A 82 -12.40 4.13 4.90
CA ASP A 82 -11.96 5.47 4.48
C ASP A 82 -12.92 6.56 4.96
N ASN A 83 -12.58 7.13 6.10
CA ASN A 83 -13.23 8.32 6.63
C ASN A 83 -12.49 9.62 6.21
N ALA A 84 -12.01 9.71 4.97
CA ALA A 84 -11.23 10.83 4.42
C ALA A 84 -9.83 11.01 5.06
N GLU A 85 -9.25 9.95 5.61
CA GLU A 85 -7.97 10.03 6.32
C GLU A 85 -6.77 9.54 5.52
N PHE A 86 -6.97 8.97 4.32
CA PHE A 86 -5.86 8.51 3.47
C PHE A 86 -5.40 9.65 2.57
N GLU A 87 -4.11 9.92 2.61
CA GLU A 87 -3.44 10.86 1.71
C GLU A 87 -3.34 10.28 0.29
N GLU A 88 -2.86 11.08 -0.66
CA GLU A 88 -2.58 10.60 -2.00
C GLU A 88 -1.57 9.44 -1.98
N PRO A 89 -1.81 8.38 -2.77
CA PRO A 89 -0.86 7.28 -2.90
C PRO A 89 0.53 7.74 -3.36
N PRO A 90 1.59 6.99 -3.05
CA PRO A 90 2.97 7.44 -3.25
C PRO A 90 3.41 7.63 -4.71
N ASN A 91 2.62 7.18 -5.69
CA ASN A 91 2.88 7.46 -7.11
C ASN A 91 1.98 8.57 -7.66
N GLY A 92 1.03 9.10 -6.89
CA GLY A 92 0.08 10.13 -7.32
C GLY A 92 -1.10 9.59 -8.12
N GLY A 93 -1.44 8.31 -7.94
CA GLY A 93 -2.65 7.67 -8.46
C GLY A 93 -3.78 7.69 -7.45
N ASP A 94 -4.70 6.73 -7.58
CA ASP A 94 -5.82 6.55 -6.67
C ASP A 94 -5.78 5.17 -6.02
N TYR A 95 -6.01 5.10 -4.70
CA TYR A 95 -6.24 3.83 -4.05
C TYR A 95 -7.54 3.19 -4.54
N GLN A 96 -7.44 1.95 -4.96
CA GLN A 96 -8.59 1.15 -5.37
C GLN A 96 -9.32 0.68 -4.11
N LYS A 97 -10.40 1.39 -3.76
CA LYS A 97 -11.08 1.25 -2.46
C LYS A 97 -11.74 -0.10 -2.26
N ASN A 98 -12.15 -0.77 -3.34
CA ASN A 98 -12.73 -2.11 -3.29
C ASN A 98 -11.66 -3.20 -3.34
N ASP A 99 -10.50 -2.91 -3.95
CA ASP A 99 -9.38 -3.83 -4.11
C ASP A 99 -8.40 -3.76 -2.94
N SER A 100 -8.54 -2.73 -2.11
CA SER A 100 -7.79 -2.55 -0.88
C SER A 100 -8.67 -2.94 0.30
N PHE A 101 -8.23 -3.89 1.11
CA PHE A 101 -9.06 -4.45 2.18
C PHE A 101 -8.22 -5.02 3.33
N VAL A 102 -8.89 -5.21 4.46
CA VAL A 102 -8.37 -5.91 5.64
C VAL A 102 -9.23 -7.13 5.92
N VAL A 103 -8.62 -8.28 6.08
CA VAL A 103 -9.27 -9.49 6.58
C VAL A 103 -8.86 -9.73 8.02
N VAL A 104 -9.82 -9.99 8.87
CA VAL A 104 -9.62 -10.27 10.29
C VAL A 104 -10.08 -11.70 10.56
N LYS A 105 -9.14 -12.57 10.87
CA LYS A 105 -9.37 -13.97 11.22
C LYS A 105 -9.27 -14.16 12.72
N LYS A 106 -10.19 -14.92 13.30
CA LYS A 106 -10.09 -15.31 14.70
C LYS A 106 -9.43 -16.68 14.82
N GLU A 107 -8.37 -16.75 15.60
CA GLU A 107 -7.63 -17.96 15.91
C GLU A 107 -7.59 -18.16 17.43
N GLY A 108 -8.49 -18.98 17.94
CA GLY A 108 -8.69 -19.15 19.37
C GLY A 108 -9.14 -17.84 20.04
N THR A 109 -8.28 -17.25 20.88
CA THR A 109 -8.56 -15.98 21.57
C THR A 109 -8.00 -14.75 20.85
N LYS A 110 -7.21 -14.94 19.80
CA LYS A 110 -6.51 -13.85 19.08
C LYS A 110 -7.22 -13.50 17.78
N LEU A 111 -7.13 -12.22 17.42
CA LEU A 111 -7.46 -11.74 16.08
C LEU A 111 -6.15 -11.57 15.29
N VAL A 112 -6.11 -12.17 14.12
CA VAL A 112 -5.00 -12.07 13.15
C VAL A 112 -5.48 -11.21 11.99
N TYR A 113 -4.70 -10.21 11.64
CA TYR A 113 -5.04 -9.24 10.62
C TYR A 113 -4.20 -9.48 9.38
N TYR A 114 -4.85 -9.45 8.24
CA TYR A 114 -4.24 -9.49 6.91
C TYR A 114 -4.66 -8.23 6.17
N ALA A 115 -3.78 -7.66 5.39
CA ALA A 115 -4.09 -6.46 4.62
C ALA A 115 -3.57 -6.55 3.20
N GLN A 116 -4.29 -5.92 2.29
CA GLN A 116 -3.88 -5.60 0.94
C GLN A 116 -4.21 -4.15 0.66
N ILE A 117 -3.30 -3.44 -0.02
CA ILE A 117 -3.55 -2.09 -0.52
C ILE A 117 -3.10 -1.98 -1.97
N VAL A 118 -3.94 -1.41 -2.80
CA VAL A 118 -3.73 -1.30 -4.25
C VAL A 118 -3.94 0.12 -4.74
N GLU A 119 -2.96 0.64 -5.45
CA GLU A 119 -3.01 1.92 -6.16
C GLU A 119 -3.13 1.66 -7.66
N LEU A 120 -3.97 2.43 -8.34
CA LEU A 120 -3.98 2.53 -9.81
C LEU A 120 -3.27 3.81 -10.23
N TYR A 121 -2.14 3.67 -10.91
CA TYR A 121 -1.40 4.78 -11.50
C TYR A 121 -1.06 4.50 -12.96
N LYS A 122 -1.51 5.36 -13.89
CA LYS A 122 -1.26 5.23 -15.33
C LYS A 122 -1.52 3.82 -15.87
N SER A 123 -2.67 3.24 -15.54
CA SER A 123 -3.09 1.90 -15.95
C SER A 123 -2.24 0.75 -15.39
N THR A 124 -1.45 1.00 -14.35
CA THR A 124 -0.67 -0.02 -13.66
C THR A 124 -1.11 -0.09 -12.20
N TYR A 125 -1.40 -1.29 -11.73
CA TYR A 125 -1.74 -1.55 -10.33
C TYR A 125 -0.48 -1.83 -9.53
N ARG A 126 -0.33 -1.15 -8.39
CA ARG A 126 0.82 -1.26 -7.48
C ARG A 126 0.34 -1.27 -6.04
N GLY A 127 1.16 -1.75 -5.13
CA GLY A 127 0.85 -1.70 -3.71
C GLY A 127 1.43 -2.86 -2.93
N ILE A 128 0.75 -3.23 -1.85
CA ILE A 128 1.11 -4.34 -0.99
C ILE A 128 0.19 -5.52 -1.30
N SER A 129 0.77 -6.69 -1.60
CA SER A 129 0.03 -7.93 -1.77
C SER A 129 -0.59 -8.37 -0.43
N PHE A 130 -1.62 -9.20 -0.51
CA PHE A 130 -2.28 -9.75 0.66
C PHE A 130 -1.29 -10.45 1.59
N THR A 131 -1.12 -9.88 2.78
CA THR A 131 -0.12 -10.36 3.75
C THR A 131 -0.58 -10.14 5.19
N THR A 132 0.06 -10.82 6.14
CA THR A 132 -0.22 -10.64 7.56
C THR A 132 0.25 -9.27 8.05
N SER A 133 -0.45 -8.71 9.03
CA SER A 133 -0.04 -7.44 9.66
C SER A 133 1.35 -7.51 10.29
N SER A 134 1.80 -8.69 10.72
CA SER A 134 3.15 -8.90 11.25
C SER A 134 4.24 -8.75 10.20
N SER A 135 3.93 -8.95 8.92
CA SER A 135 4.87 -8.76 7.80
C SER A 135 4.93 -7.31 7.30
N LEU A 136 4.01 -6.46 7.78
CA LEU A 136 3.97 -5.04 7.47
C LEU A 136 5.01 -4.27 8.29
N ASN A 137 6.28 -4.41 7.94
CA ASN A 137 7.37 -3.66 8.54
C ASN A 137 8.26 -3.06 7.47
N GLN A 138 9.05 -2.04 7.82
CA GLN A 138 9.92 -1.35 6.85
C GLN A 138 11.00 -2.25 6.27
N GLU A 139 11.45 -3.26 7.00
CA GLU A 139 12.44 -4.24 6.51
C GLU A 139 11.80 -5.23 5.53
N GLY A 140 10.54 -5.59 5.76
CA GLY A 140 9.75 -6.47 4.91
C GLY A 140 9.06 -5.78 3.73
N ALA A 141 9.07 -4.45 3.64
CA ALA A 141 8.35 -3.70 2.62
C ALA A 141 8.70 -4.13 1.18
N ALA A 142 9.96 -4.41 0.91
CA ALA A 142 10.41 -4.87 -0.40
C ALA A 142 9.86 -6.26 -0.79
N ASN A 143 9.53 -7.11 0.20
CA ASN A 143 9.04 -8.47 -0.03
C ASN A 143 7.53 -8.53 -0.27
N VAL A 144 6.80 -7.51 0.19
CA VAL A 144 5.34 -7.45 0.06
C VAL A 144 4.88 -6.43 -1.00
N LEU A 145 5.79 -5.59 -1.49
CA LEU A 145 5.50 -4.64 -2.56
C LEU A 145 5.32 -5.36 -3.89
N VAL A 146 4.23 -5.06 -4.57
CA VAL A 146 3.95 -5.53 -5.92
C VAL A 146 3.91 -4.33 -6.85
N ASP A 147 4.79 -4.33 -7.86
CA ASP A 147 4.86 -3.25 -8.85
C ASP A 147 3.86 -3.39 -10.00
N ASN A 148 3.29 -4.59 -10.16
CA ASN A 148 2.28 -4.87 -11.15
C ASN A 148 1.37 -6.03 -10.70
N PHE A 149 0.07 -5.75 -10.60
CA PHE A 149 -0.96 -6.74 -10.27
C PHE A 149 -1.63 -7.33 -11.52
N GLU A 150 -1.00 -7.30 -12.71
CA GLU A 150 -1.60 -7.76 -13.97
C GLU A 150 -2.07 -9.22 -13.95
N SER A 151 -1.44 -10.07 -13.13
CA SER A 151 -1.84 -11.48 -13.00
C SER A 151 -3.04 -11.70 -12.08
N VAL A 152 -3.53 -10.63 -11.47
CA VAL A 152 -4.64 -10.69 -10.54
C VAL A 152 -5.87 -10.21 -11.27
N ASP A 153 -6.86 -11.09 -11.41
CA ASP A 153 -8.17 -10.70 -11.90
C ASP A 153 -8.86 -9.82 -10.85
N MET A 154 -8.67 -8.51 -11.01
CA MET A 154 -9.23 -7.48 -10.14
C MET A 154 -10.71 -7.20 -10.48
N THR A 155 -11.26 -7.84 -11.52
CA THR A 155 -12.62 -7.57 -12.03
C THR A 155 -13.74 -8.20 -11.21
N GLY A 156 -13.44 -8.81 -10.10
CA GLY A 156 -14.41 -9.53 -9.28
C GLY A 156 -14.33 -9.23 -7.79
N LEU A 157 -13.76 -8.11 -7.38
CA LEU A 157 -13.68 -7.77 -5.96
C LEU A 157 -15.05 -7.36 -5.41
N PRO A 158 -15.33 -7.74 -4.18
CA PRO A 158 -16.70 -8.01 -3.79
C PRO A 158 -17.50 -6.73 -3.71
N SER A 159 -18.57 -6.71 -4.45
CA SER A 159 -19.80 -6.19 -3.86
C SER A 159 -20.21 -7.21 -2.79
N ALA A 160 -19.98 -6.90 -1.53
CA ALA A 160 -20.61 -7.43 -0.32
C ALA A 160 -20.94 -8.93 -0.15
N THR A 161 -20.81 -9.82 -1.14
CA THR A 161 -21.29 -11.18 -1.05
C THR A 161 -20.39 -12.19 -1.77
N GLY A 162 -19.38 -12.69 -1.09
CA GLY A 162 -18.75 -13.97 -1.48
C GLY A 162 -17.48 -13.90 -2.32
N ASP A 163 -17.20 -12.83 -3.02
CA ASP A 163 -16.10 -12.75 -3.98
C ASP A 163 -14.73 -12.40 -3.37
N VAL A 164 -14.68 -11.79 -2.20
CA VAL A 164 -13.43 -11.69 -1.38
C VAL A 164 -12.82 -13.07 -1.19
N LEU A 165 -13.66 -14.07 -1.05
CA LEU A 165 -13.23 -15.46 -0.81
C LEU A 165 -12.46 -16.03 -2.00
N ASN A 166 -12.89 -15.76 -3.22
CA ASN A 166 -12.22 -16.23 -4.43
C ASN A 166 -10.93 -15.45 -4.70
N TYR A 167 -10.95 -14.17 -4.40
CA TYR A 167 -9.77 -13.32 -4.54
C TYR A 167 -8.66 -13.71 -3.56
N VAL A 168 -8.99 -13.84 -2.28
CA VAL A 168 -8.03 -14.27 -1.24
C VAL A 168 -7.50 -15.69 -1.51
N LYS A 169 -8.32 -16.61 -2.00
CA LYS A 169 -7.87 -17.96 -2.39
C LYS A 169 -6.87 -17.96 -3.54
N ASN A 170 -6.96 -17.01 -4.46
CA ASN A 170 -6.03 -16.90 -5.58
C ASN A 170 -4.67 -16.34 -5.16
N PHE A 171 -4.62 -15.58 -4.06
CA PHE A 171 -3.38 -14.97 -3.55
C PHE A 171 -2.59 -15.87 -2.62
N GLU A 172 -3.31 -16.61 -1.75
CA GLU A 172 -2.69 -17.54 -0.82
C GLU A 172 -3.42 -18.89 -0.88
N PRO A 173 -2.90 -19.88 -1.61
CA PRO A 173 -3.52 -21.20 -1.64
C PRO A 173 -3.62 -21.86 -0.27
N ALA A 174 -2.90 -21.36 0.73
CA ALA A 174 -2.96 -21.81 2.12
C ALA A 174 -3.95 -21.03 3.00
N PHE A 175 -4.51 -19.90 2.51
CA PHE A 175 -5.49 -19.14 3.29
C PHE A 175 -6.87 -19.71 3.11
N THR A 176 -7.37 -20.39 4.15
CA THR A 176 -8.73 -20.91 4.19
C THR A 176 -9.50 -20.22 5.30
N CYS A 177 -10.63 -19.61 4.96
CA CYS A 177 -11.49 -18.98 5.94
C CYS A 177 -12.95 -18.97 5.48
N THR A 178 -13.87 -19.15 6.45
CA THR A 178 -15.29 -18.90 6.24
C THR A 178 -15.59 -17.47 6.67
N PHE A 179 -16.16 -16.67 5.78
CA PHE A 179 -16.49 -15.28 6.08
C PHE A 179 -17.86 -15.19 6.74
N ASP A 180 -17.88 -14.61 7.96
CA ASP A 180 -19.13 -14.31 8.68
C ASP A 180 -19.75 -13.00 8.17
N ALA A 181 -18.94 -12.04 7.72
CA ALA A 181 -19.39 -10.77 7.15
C ALA A 181 -18.30 -10.12 6.30
N VAL A 182 -18.74 -9.30 5.33
CA VAL A 182 -17.91 -8.43 4.52
C VAL A 182 -18.50 -7.01 4.57
N TYR A 183 -17.69 -6.06 4.97
CA TYR A 183 -18.06 -4.65 5.08
C TYR A 183 -17.38 -3.90 3.92
N GLY A 184 -18.13 -3.56 2.88
CA GLY A 184 -17.56 -3.09 1.62
C GLY A 184 -18.29 -1.96 0.92
N GLU A 185 -19.49 -1.62 1.35
CA GLU A 185 -20.30 -0.57 0.74
C GLU A 185 -20.41 0.68 1.62
#